data_b2104972fc35b7bf521e5377e2152ceb
#
_entry.id   b2104972fc35b7bf521e5377e2152ceb
#
_cell.length_a   1.000
_cell.length_b   1.000
_cell.length_c   1.000
_cell.angle_alpha   90.00
_cell.angle_beta   90.00
_cell.angle_gamma   90.00
#
_symmetry.space_group_name_H-M   'P 1'
#
loop_
_entity.id
_entity.type
_entity.pdbx_description
1 polymer ?
#
loop_
_entity_poly.entity_id
_entity_poly.type
_entity_poly.pdbx_seq_one_letter_code
_entity_poly.pdbx_strand_id
1 'polypeptide(L)'
;VIAIIDYGAGNLRSVANAIKKLGYYPRVTNHPGEVLDSAAVILPGVGAAADTINSLDKLGMTDAIQQLIQQRRPLFAICVGLQILFSGTEEGGWHECLRVIPGKVKRLPQGLKIPHIGWNQVKQKFSHPIFEGIPNEANFYFVHSFYAEPEDTSIVAGTTSYGVSMCSVIIKDN
;
A
#
# COMPACT_ATOMS: atom_id res chain seq x y z
N VAL A 1 14.39 -9.71 -10.65
CA VAL A 1 14.50 -8.34 -10.11
C VAL A 1 13.15 -7.92 -9.56
N ILE A 2 13.14 -7.31 -8.38
CA ILE A 2 11.97 -6.66 -7.78
C ILE A 2 12.19 -5.15 -7.86
N ALA A 3 11.34 -4.43 -8.58
CA ALA A 3 11.42 -2.99 -8.64
C ALA A 3 10.82 -2.35 -7.39
N ILE A 4 11.44 -1.29 -6.91
CA ILE A 4 10.92 -0.40 -5.88
C ILE A 4 10.74 0.97 -6.53
N ILE A 5 9.51 1.44 -6.60
CA ILE A 5 9.20 2.72 -7.22
C ILE A 5 9.76 3.86 -6.37
N ASP A 6 10.59 4.70 -7.00
CA ASP A 6 11.13 5.93 -6.42
C ASP A 6 10.42 7.14 -7.04
N TYR A 7 9.52 7.74 -6.29
CA TYR A 7 8.84 8.99 -6.68
C TYR A 7 9.31 10.20 -5.86
N GLY A 8 10.50 10.10 -5.23
CA GLY A 8 11.10 11.15 -4.43
C GLY A 8 10.70 11.12 -2.95
N ALA A 9 9.96 10.09 -2.50
CA ALA A 9 9.58 9.90 -1.10
C ALA A 9 9.60 8.42 -0.72
N GLY A 10 9.66 8.14 0.58
CA GLY A 10 9.66 6.78 1.10
C GLY A 10 10.97 6.34 1.72
N ASN A 11 10.89 5.33 2.58
CA ASN A 11 12.08 4.70 3.15
C ASN A 11 12.62 3.59 2.23
N LEU A 12 13.02 3.97 1.01
CA LEU A 12 13.45 3.06 -0.05
C LEU A 12 14.59 2.14 0.38
N ARG A 13 15.53 2.67 1.19
CA ARG A 13 16.67 1.90 1.68
C ARG A 13 16.24 0.74 2.58
N SER A 14 15.28 0.98 3.47
CA SER A 14 14.76 -0.08 4.35
C SER A 14 14.04 -1.17 3.57
N VAL A 15 13.23 -0.79 2.58
CA VAL A 15 12.55 -1.73 1.68
C VAL A 15 13.57 -2.55 0.89
N ALA A 16 14.57 -1.90 0.28
CA ALA A 16 15.62 -2.57 -0.47
C ALA A 16 16.43 -3.55 0.40
N ASN A 17 16.76 -3.16 1.63
CA ASN A 17 17.48 -4.00 2.56
C ASN A 17 16.65 -5.24 2.99
N ALA A 18 15.34 -5.09 3.20
CA ALA A 18 14.45 -6.20 3.50
C ALA A 18 14.42 -7.21 2.35
N ILE A 19 14.29 -6.75 1.11
CA ILE A 19 14.30 -7.60 -0.09
C ILE A 19 15.64 -8.34 -0.22
N LYS A 20 16.77 -7.66 -0.02
CA LYS A 20 18.11 -8.29 -0.05
C LYS A 20 18.25 -9.36 1.01
N LYS A 21 17.74 -9.11 2.23
CA LYS A 21 17.78 -10.07 3.33
C LYS A 21 16.99 -11.34 3.00
N LEU A 22 15.96 -11.25 2.17
CA LEU A 22 15.17 -12.39 1.68
C LEU A 22 15.84 -13.10 0.48
N GLY A 23 17.03 -12.66 0.05
CA GLY A 23 17.77 -13.29 -1.06
C GLY A 23 17.34 -12.79 -2.45
N TYR A 24 16.51 -11.76 -2.54
CA TYR A 24 16.10 -11.21 -3.82
C TYR A 24 16.92 -9.98 -4.21
N TYR A 25 16.85 -9.61 -5.50
CA TYR A 25 17.55 -8.46 -6.05
C TYR A 25 16.60 -7.25 -6.19
N PRO A 26 16.72 -6.21 -5.32
CA PRO A 26 15.93 -4.99 -5.44
C PRO A 26 16.54 -4.03 -6.46
N ARG A 27 15.70 -3.38 -7.25
CA ARG A 27 16.05 -2.24 -8.09
C ARG A 27 15.19 -1.04 -7.69
N VAL A 28 15.82 -0.01 -7.13
CA VAL A 28 15.15 1.28 -6.89
C VAL A 28 15.20 2.07 -8.18
N THR A 29 14.04 2.48 -8.70
CA THR A 29 13.95 3.14 -10.01
C THR A 29 12.78 4.14 -10.07
N ASN A 30 12.98 5.20 -10.81
CA ASN A 30 11.97 6.19 -11.20
C ASN A 30 11.62 6.10 -12.71
N HIS A 31 12.04 5.03 -13.39
CA HIS A 31 11.79 4.81 -14.81
C HIS A 31 10.65 3.81 -15.01
N PRO A 32 9.50 4.23 -15.62
CA PRO A 32 8.36 3.34 -15.87
C PRO A 32 8.71 2.06 -16.62
N GLY A 33 9.59 2.13 -17.62
CA GLY A 33 10.03 0.96 -18.37
C GLY A 33 10.70 -0.10 -17.51
N GLU A 34 11.59 0.29 -16.59
CA GLU A 34 12.24 -0.65 -15.67
C GLU A 34 11.24 -1.29 -14.69
N VAL A 35 10.19 -0.54 -14.30
CA VAL A 35 9.11 -1.06 -13.48
C VAL A 35 8.32 -2.11 -14.25
N LEU A 36 7.98 -1.83 -15.51
CA LEU A 36 7.26 -2.76 -16.39
C LEU A 36 8.08 -4.02 -16.75
N ASP A 37 9.40 -3.94 -16.76
CA ASP A 37 10.27 -5.09 -17.05
C ASP A 37 10.58 -5.97 -15.84
N SER A 38 10.20 -5.54 -14.62
CA SER A 38 10.51 -6.24 -13.37
C SER A 38 9.55 -7.39 -13.10
N ALA A 39 10.01 -8.45 -12.42
CA ALA A 39 9.19 -9.62 -12.09
C ALA A 39 8.09 -9.30 -11.07
N ALA A 40 8.35 -8.37 -10.15
CA ALA A 40 7.41 -7.87 -9.16
C ALA A 40 7.74 -6.42 -8.83
N VAL A 41 6.78 -5.69 -8.30
CA VAL A 41 6.91 -4.27 -8.02
C VAL A 41 6.47 -3.96 -6.58
N ILE A 42 7.22 -3.10 -5.90
CA ILE A 42 6.83 -2.52 -4.62
C ILE A 42 6.54 -1.04 -4.82
N LEU A 43 5.37 -0.62 -4.41
CA LEU A 43 4.95 0.78 -4.32
C LEU A 43 4.99 1.20 -2.84
N PRO A 44 6.09 1.78 -2.36
CA PRO A 44 6.14 2.33 -1.02
C PRO A 44 5.31 3.61 -0.94
N GLY A 45 4.93 4.04 0.25
CA GLY A 45 4.19 5.28 0.39
C GLY A 45 4.40 5.93 1.75
N VAL A 46 4.73 7.23 1.72
CA VAL A 46 4.79 8.11 2.88
C VAL A 46 4.28 9.49 2.49
N GLY A 47 3.81 10.28 3.46
CA GLY A 47 3.28 11.61 3.22
C GLY A 47 1.81 11.63 2.83
N ALA A 48 1.37 12.64 2.10
CA ALA A 48 -0.01 12.80 1.67
C ALA A 48 -0.29 12.09 0.34
N ALA A 49 -1.49 11.54 0.21
CA ALA A 49 -1.89 10.80 -1.00
C ALA A 49 -1.87 11.69 -2.26
N ALA A 50 -2.36 12.94 -2.16
CA ALA A 50 -2.36 13.88 -3.30
C ALA A 50 -0.94 14.19 -3.80
N ASP A 51 0.00 14.42 -2.90
CA ASP A 51 1.41 14.69 -3.26
C ASP A 51 2.06 13.46 -3.88
N THR A 52 1.74 12.26 -3.37
CA THR A 52 2.21 10.99 -3.93
C THR A 52 1.74 10.82 -5.36
N ILE A 53 0.43 11.02 -5.63
CA ILE A 53 -0.13 10.92 -6.99
C ILE A 53 0.53 11.92 -7.92
N ASN A 54 0.62 13.19 -7.52
CA ASN A 54 1.27 14.24 -8.32
C ASN A 54 2.72 13.90 -8.68
N SER A 55 3.44 13.26 -7.74
CA SER A 55 4.83 12.85 -7.99
C SER A 55 4.92 11.68 -8.95
N LEU A 56 4.03 10.70 -8.83
CA LEU A 56 3.93 9.56 -9.75
C LEU A 56 3.53 9.99 -11.16
N ASP A 57 2.58 10.92 -11.29
CA ASP A 57 2.12 11.45 -12.57
C ASP A 57 3.23 12.17 -13.33
N LYS A 58 4.03 12.99 -12.64
CA LYS A 58 5.19 13.68 -13.25
C LYS A 58 6.23 12.72 -13.82
N LEU A 59 6.30 11.50 -13.31
CA LEU A 59 7.22 10.46 -13.77
C LEU A 59 6.59 9.54 -14.83
N GLY A 60 5.29 9.69 -15.16
CA GLY A 60 4.54 8.73 -15.98
C GLY A 60 4.37 7.37 -15.30
N MET A 61 4.53 7.33 -13.98
CA MET A 61 4.49 6.08 -13.20
C MET A 61 3.07 5.60 -12.97
N THR A 62 2.09 6.50 -12.97
CA THR A 62 0.66 6.17 -12.83
C THR A 62 0.21 5.21 -13.93
N ASP A 63 0.57 5.49 -15.18
CA ASP A 63 0.24 4.62 -16.32
C ASP A 63 0.92 3.26 -16.21
N ALA A 64 2.18 3.23 -15.77
CA ALA A 64 2.90 1.98 -15.56
C ALA A 64 2.25 1.11 -14.47
N ILE A 65 1.81 1.71 -13.35
CA ILE A 65 1.09 1.01 -12.29
C ILE A 65 -0.22 0.44 -12.83
N GLN A 66 -0.99 1.20 -13.60
CA GLN A 66 -2.23 0.73 -14.20
C GLN A 66 -1.99 -0.44 -15.16
N GLN A 67 -0.94 -0.37 -15.98
CA GLN A 67 -0.55 -1.47 -16.88
C GLN A 67 -0.17 -2.75 -16.12
N LEU A 68 0.62 -2.64 -15.04
CA LEU A 68 0.96 -3.77 -14.17
C LEU A 68 -0.29 -4.48 -13.65
N ILE A 69 -1.26 -3.70 -13.17
CA ILE A 69 -2.51 -4.23 -12.62
C ILE A 69 -3.34 -4.92 -13.71
N GLN A 70 -3.48 -4.31 -14.89
CA GLN A 70 -4.17 -4.92 -16.04
C GLN A 70 -3.50 -6.23 -16.49
N GLN A 71 -2.18 -6.30 -16.42
CA GLN A 71 -1.39 -7.50 -16.73
C GLN A 71 -1.35 -8.52 -15.59
N ARG A 72 -2.00 -8.25 -14.46
CA ARG A 72 -2.00 -9.08 -13.24
C ARG A 72 -0.59 -9.39 -12.74
N ARG A 73 0.30 -8.42 -12.83
CA ARG A 73 1.67 -8.56 -12.35
C ARG A 73 1.74 -8.29 -10.85
N PRO A 74 2.59 -8.99 -10.10
CA PRO A 74 2.69 -8.82 -8.66
C PRO A 74 3.02 -7.38 -8.27
N LEU A 75 2.13 -6.73 -7.51
CA LEU A 75 2.29 -5.39 -6.97
C LEU A 75 2.08 -5.43 -5.46
N PHE A 76 3.07 -5.01 -4.68
CA PHE A 76 2.97 -4.87 -3.24
C PHE A 76 2.98 -3.39 -2.85
N ALA A 77 1.84 -2.88 -2.44
CA ALA A 77 1.65 -1.48 -2.07
C ALA A 77 1.66 -1.29 -0.55
N ILE A 78 2.43 -0.33 -0.04
CA ILE A 78 2.65 -0.12 1.39
C ILE A 78 2.11 1.26 1.81
N CYS A 79 1.26 1.29 2.84
CA CYS A 79 0.72 2.49 3.48
C CYS A 79 0.04 3.43 2.47
N VAL A 80 0.57 4.63 2.23
CA VAL A 80 0.03 5.56 1.23
C VAL A 80 0.03 4.95 -0.17
N GLY A 81 1.01 4.09 -0.49
CA GLY A 81 1.02 3.33 -1.74
C GLY A 81 -0.22 2.46 -1.93
N LEU A 82 -0.73 1.84 -0.85
CA LEU A 82 -2.03 1.15 -0.89
C LEU A 82 -3.20 2.14 -0.98
N GLN A 83 -3.15 3.21 -0.23
CA GLN A 83 -4.25 4.19 -0.16
C GLN A 83 -4.55 4.82 -1.52
N ILE A 84 -3.53 5.16 -2.30
CA ILE A 84 -3.71 5.76 -3.62
C ILE A 84 -4.31 4.80 -4.67
N LEU A 85 -4.38 3.50 -4.41
CA LEU A 85 -5.06 2.55 -5.30
C LEU A 85 -6.59 2.64 -5.21
N PHE A 86 -7.14 3.30 -4.20
CA PHE A 86 -8.58 3.49 -4.01
C PHE A 86 -9.18 4.51 -4.99
N SER A 87 -10.51 4.68 -4.92
CA SER A 87 -11.20 5.69 -5.74
C SER A 87 -10.84 7.11 -5.31
N GLY A 88 -10.64 7.35 -4.02
CA GLY A 88 -10.26 8.65 -3.51
C GLY A 88 -9.97 8.66 -2.01
N THR A 89 -9.50 9.78 -1.52
CA THR A 89 -9.15 10.02 -0.11
C THR A 89 -9.79 11.30 0.42
N GLU A 90 -10.12 11.29 1.71
CA GLU A 90 -10.61 12.45 2.45
C GLU A 90 -9.47 13.32 3.04
N GLU A 91 -8.19 12.97 2.76
CA GLU A 91 -7.03 13.67 3.31
C GLU A 91 -6.87 15.08 2.73
N GLY A 92 -7.05 16.10 3.58
CA GLY A 92 -6.98 17.51 3.14
C GLY A 92 -8.14 17.98 2.28
N GLY A 93 -9.26 17.25 2.28
CA GLY A 93 -10.41 17.37 1.40
C GLY A 93 -10.52 16.14 0.50
N TRP A 94 -11.49 16.13 -0.40
CA TRP A 94 -11.61 15.01 -1.35
C TRP A 94 -10.61 15.13 -2.48
N HIS A 95 -9.78 14.08 -2.63
CA HIS A 95 -8.85 13.92 -3.75
C HIS A 95 -9.09 12.58 -4.44
N GLU A 96 -9.22 12.64 -5.77
CA GLU A 96 -9.27 11.45 -6.61
C GLU A 96 -7.94 10.69 -6.56
N CYS A 97 -8.01 9.36 -6.55
CA CYS A 97 -6.86 8.46 -6.58
C CYS A 97 -6.87 7.60 -7.85
N LEU A 98 -6.10 6.51 -7.89
CA LEU A 98 -5.91 5.71 -9.12
C LEU A 98 -7.14 4.85 -9.51
N ARG A 99 -8.15 4.76 -8.68
CA ARG A 99 -9.43 4.04 -8.93
C ARG A 99 -9.28 2.57 -9.32
N VAL A 100 -8.26 1.91 -8.79
CA VAL A 100 -8.02 0.48 -8.99
C VAL A 100 -8.93 -0.36 -8.10
N ILE A 101 -9.13 0.10 -6.87
CA ILE A 101 -9.95 -0.54 -5.85
C ILE A 101 -11.15 0.37 -5.55
N PRO A 102 -12.40 -0.06 -5.84
CA PRO A 102 -13.59 0.67 -5.43
C PRO A 102 -13.63 0.84 -3.91
N GLY A 103 -13.91 2.07 -3.47
CA GLY A 103 -13.92 2.43 -2.06
C GLY A 103 -13.13 3.72 -1.81
N LYS A 104 -12.95 4.05 -0.56
CA LYS A 104 -12.32 5.31 -0.17
C LYS A 104 -11.34 5.15 0.97
N VAL A 105 -10.49 6.16 1.13
CA VAL A 105 -9.62 6.33 2.28
C VAL A 105 -10.19 7.45 3.14
N LYS A 106 -10.47 7.14 4.40
CA LYS A 106 -11.09 8.08 5.33
C LYS A 106 -10.28 8.26 6.60
N ARG A 107 -10.52 9.38 7.28
CA ARG A 107 -9.85 9.71 8.53
C ARG A 107 -10.32 8.80 9.67
N LEU A 108 -9.41 8.46 10.57
CA LEU A 108 -9.75 7.81 11.83
C LEU A 108 -10.78 8.62 12.62
N PRO A 109 -11.74 7.97 13.33
CA PRO A 109 -12.81 8.66 14.05
C PRO A 109 -12.29 9.63 15.11
N GLN A 110 -13.08 10.66 15.38
CA GLN A 110 -12.82 11.57 16.51
C GLN A 110 -12.86 10.82 17.84
N GLY A 111 -12.14 11.32 18.83
CA GLY A 111 -12.05 10.72 20.17
C GLY A 111 -10.90 9.72 20.33
N LEU A 112 -10.24 9.35 19.24
CA LEU A 112 -9.02 8.55 19.26
C LEU A 112 -7.77 9.45 19.25
N LYS A 113 -6.64 8.94 19.76
CA LYS A 113 -5.35 9.58 19.53
C LYS A 113 -4.95 9.41 18.06
N ILE A 114 -4.86 10.51 17.33
CA ILE A 114 -4.50 10.53 15.91
C ILE A 114 -3.17 11.32 15.76
N PRO A 115 -2.20 10.78 15.03
CA PRO A 115 -2.20 9.50 14.32
C PRO A 115 -2.18 8.28 15.23
N HIS A 116 -2.67 7.12 14.71
CA HIS A 116 -2.41 5.80 15.30
C HIS A 116 -0.93 5.49 15.09
N ILE A 117 -0.17 5.49 16.18
CA ILE A 117 1.28 5.18 16.18
C ILE A 117 1.55 4.09 17.21
N GLY A 118 2.18 3.00 16.76
CA GLY A 118 2.63 1.92 17.63
C GLY A 118 2.38 0.53 17.08
N TRP A 119 2.72 -0.46 17.90
CA TRP A 119 2.48 -1.87 17.61
C TRP A 119 1.01 -2.22 17.81
N ASN A 120 0.42 -2.88 16.83
CA ASN A 120 -0.94 -3.37 16.92
C ASN A 120 -1.08 -4.66 16.10
N GLN A 121 -2.09 -5.45 16.43
CA GLN A 121 -2.28 -6.78 15.86
C GLN A 121 -3.04 -6.71 14.54
N VAL A 122 -2.66 -7.58 13.60
CA VAL A 122 -3.39 -7.82 12.36
C VAL A 122 -4.09 -9.16 12.44
N LYS A 123 -5.42 -9.14 12.48
CA LYS A 123 -6.25 -10.33 12.44
C LYS A 123 -6.46 -10.77 11.01
N GLN A 124 -5.93 -11.93 10.65
CA GLN A 124 -6.11 -12.53 9.32
C GLN A 124 -7.56 -12.99 9.14
N LYS A 125 -8.17 -12.67 8.00
CA LYS A 125 -9.57 -12.99 7.69
C LYS A 125 -9.73 -14.35 7.02
N PHE A 126 -8.70 -14.79 6.31
CA PHE A 126 -8.64 -16.07 5.62
C PHE A 126 -7.19 -16.51 5.44
N SER A 127 -6.98 -17.79 5.13
CA SER A 127 -5.66 -18.33 4.84
C SER A 127 -5.20 -17.92 3.44
N HIS A 128 -3.97 -17.43 3.34
CA HIS A 128 -3.36 -17.05 2.05
C HIS A 128 -1.84 -17.18 2.14
N PRO A 129 -1.14 -17.58 1.06
CA PRO A 129 0.32 -17.74 1.07
C PRO A 129 1.12 -16.50 1.51
N ILE A 130 0.58 -15.28 1.35
CA ILE A 130 1.24 -14.05 1.82
C ILE A 130 1.43 -14.02 3.35
N PHE A 131 0.68 -14.82 4.09
CA PHE A 131 0.78 -14.94 5.54
C PHE A 131 1.62 -16.12 6.00
N GLU A 132 2.24 -16.85 5.08
CA GLU A 132 3.10 -17.98 5.45
C GLU A 132 4.22 -17.53 6.39
N GLY A 133 4.34 -18.20 7.54
CA GLY A 133 5.30 -17.84 8.59
C GLY A 133 4.89 -16.63 9.44
N ILE A 134 3.73 -16.00 9.20
CA ILE A 134 3.20 -14.89 9.98
C ILE A 134 2.02 -15.39 10.82
N PRO A 135 2.13 -15.48 12.15
CA PRO A 135 1.02 -15.88 13.01
C PRO A 135 -0.18 -14.96 12.87
N ASN A 136 -1.39 -15.51 13.03
CA ASN A 136 -2.57 -14.66 13.19
C ASN A 136 -2.39 -13.76 14.42
N GLU A 137 -2.86 -12.53 14.32
CA GLU A 137 -2.69 -11.51 15.36
C GLU A 137 -1.23 -11.13 15.64
N ALA A 138 -0.33 -11.36 14.68
CA ALA A 138 1.03 -10.82 14.75
C ALA A 138 1.01 -9.29 14.85
N ASN A 139 1.97 -8.74 15.61
CA ASN A 139 2.12 -7.30 15.77
C ASN A 139 2.83 -6.69 14.57
N PHE A 140 2.23 -5.63 14.03
CA PHE A 140 2.81 -4.74 13.03
C PHE A 140 2.92 -3.32 13.58
N TYR A 141 3.89 -2.56 13.10
CA TYR A 141 4.02 -1.17 13.48
C TYR A 141 3.17 -0.29 12.59
N PHE A 142 2.26 0.46 13.19
CA PHE A 142 1.35 1.39 12.51
C PHE A 142 1.79 2.83 12.70
N VAL A 143 1.63 3.64 11.65
CA VAL A 143 1.80 5.09 11.70
C VAL A 143 0.90 5.71 10.64
N HIS A 144 -0.35 6.04 10.99
CA HIS A 144 -1.32 6.58 10.05
C HIS A 144 -2.44 7.35 10.73
N SER A 145 -3.04 8.28 9.99
CA SER A 145 -4.25 9.05 10.38
C SER A 145 -5.47 8.67 9.55
N PHE A 146 -5.25 8.00 8.43
CA PHE A 146 -6.28 7.59 7.47
C PHE A 146 -6.21 6.09 7.25
N TYR A 147 -7.34 5.47 6.91
CA TYR A 147 -7.46 4.04 6.65
C TYR A 147 -8.37 3.76 5.46
N ALA A 148 -8.13 2.65 4.80
CA ALA A 148 -8.87 2.20 3.64
C ALA A 148 -10.21 1.56 4.02
N GLU A 149 -11.26 1.89 3.26
CA GLU A 149 -12.60 1.30 3.35
C GLU A 149 -13.01 0.81 1.96
N PRO A 150 -12.67 -0.43 1.58
CA PRO A 150 -13.09 -1.01 0.31
C PRO A 150 -14.59 -1.27 0.28
N GLU A 151 -15.22 -1.06 -0.89
CA GLU A 151 -16.63 -1.43 -1.12
C GLU A 151 -16.81 -2.94 -1.13
N ASP A 152 -15.89 -3.67 -1.75
CA ASP A 152 -15.85 -5.13 -1.71
C ASP A 152 -15.03 -5.59 -0.50
N THR A 153 -15.72 -6.06 0.54
CA THR A 153 -15.07 -6.56 1.75
C THR A 153 -14.45 -7.94 1.59
N SER A 154 -14.70 -8.66 0.50
CA SER A 154 -14.12 -9.99 0.25
C SER A 154 -12.61 -9.92 0.00
N ILE A 155 -12.09 -8.78 -0.48
CA ILE A 155 -10.66 -8.55 -0.69
C ILE A 155 -9.90 -8.21 0.60
N VAL A 156 -10.60 -7.97 1.72
CA VAL A 156 -9.97 -7.65 3.01
C VAL A 156 -9.37 -8.91 3.61
N ALA A 157 -8.07 -9.03 3.56
CA ALA A 157 -7.34 -10.18 4.07
C ALA A 157 -6.92 -10.04 5.55
N GLY A 158 -6.81 -8.80 6.04
CA GLY A 158 -6.46 -8.53 7.42
C GLY A 158 -7.12 -7.28 7.97
N THR A 159 -7.48 -7.31 9.25
CA THR A 159 -8.07 -6.19 9.97
C THR A 159 -7.33 -5.89 11.27
N THR A 160 -7.38 -4.63 11.69
CA THR A 160 -6.79 -4.15 12.95
C THR A 160 -7.82 -3.32 13.70
N SER A 161 -7.91 -3.50 15.01
CA SER A 161 -8.82 -2.73 15.86
C SER A 161 -8.12 -1.51 16.43
N TYR A 162 -8.67 -0.32 16.15
CA TYR A 162 -8.26 0.94 16.76
C TYR A 162 -9.47 1.88 16.87
N GLY A 163 -10.32 1.65 17.88
CA GLY A 163 -11.61 2.32 18.01
C GLY A 163 -12.63 1.93 16.94
N VAL A 164 -12.17 1.50 15.78
CA VAL A 164 -12.92 0.87 14.69
C VAL A 164 -12.16 -0.34 14.18
N SER A 165 -12.83 -1.24 13.50
CA SER A 165 -12.16 -2.32 12.75
C SER A 165 -11.74 -1.77 11.40
N MET A 166 -10.42 -1.56 11.21
CA MET A 166 -9.86 -1.03 9.97
C MET A 166 -9.36 -2.14 9.06
N CYS A 167 -9.48 -1.95 7.77
CA CYS A 167 -8.77 -2.73 6.77
C CYS A 167 -7.25 -2.45 6.86
N SER A 168 -6.46 -3.47 7.13
CA SER A 168 -4.99 -3.39 7.25
C SER A 168 -4.26 -4.11 6.13
N VAL A 169 -4.88 -5.14 5.56
CA VAL A 169 -4.32 -5.93 4.46
C VAL A 169 -5.39 -6.20 3.42
N ILE A 170 -5.06 -5.95 2.18
CA ILE A 170 -5.88 -6.27 1.01
C ILE A 170 -5.14 -7.27 0.14
N ILE A 171 -5.87 -8.23 -0.40
CA ILE A 171 -5.39 -9.15 -1.42
C ILE A 171 -6.41 -9.11 -2.56
N LYS A 172 -5.94 -8.77 -3.76
CA LYS A 172 -6.77 -8.67 -4.96
C LYS A 172 -5.97 -9.09 -6.18
N ASP A 173 -6.35 -10.19 -6.80
CA ASP A 173 -5.88 -10.71 -8.10
C ASP A 173 -4.35 -10.92 -8.26
N ASN A 174 -3.50 -9.98 -7.79
CA ASN A 174 -2.06 -9.97 -8.09
C ASN A 174 -1.18 -9.56 -6.90
#